data_504cddbb484afc64ff59636e619cf47b
#
_entry.id   504cddbb484afc64ff59636e619cf47b
#
_cell.length_a   1.000
_cell.length_b   1.000
_cell.length_c   1.000
_cell.angle_alpha   90.00
_cell.angle_beta   90.00
_cell.angle_gamma   90.00
#
_symmetry.space_group_name_H-M   'P 1'
#
loop_
_entity.id
_entity.type
_entity.pdbx_description
1 polymer ?
#
loop_
_entity_poly.entity_id
_entity_poly.type
_entity_poly.pdbx_seq_one_letter_code
_entity_poly.pdbx_strand_id
1 'polypeptide(L)'
;MIVNGILPHREYKNVLIIDVKGDDKTLLETGKPIAKIPKRGFRTFNDWLSSEKPREHWYRLNVHSDWNAARNQVGQALQTIYEEGDWVVVLDETRALTETRIPSLNLGPQVEQMWIRGRSRGIEVVAATQGPRWVPRSFYDQAQFHWIGTVEDEDSQKRLREIGGMERHHLETLKTLPRYHYVYTDRLGDDGVRFRGICKCS
;
A
#
# COMPACT_ATOMS: atom_id res chain seq x y z
N MET A 1 8.22 -8.66 -2.99
CA MET A 1 7.72 -8.03 -4.24
C MET A 1 7.73 -6.51 -4.16
N ILE A 2 7.05 -5.86 -3.23
CA ILE A 2 6.96 -4.39 -3.18
C ILE A 2 8.35 -3.78 -3.07
N VAL A 3 9.08 -4.12 -2.01
CA VAL A 3 10.38 -3.50 -1.70
C VAL A 3 11.47 -3.83 -2.74
N ASN A 4 11.56 -5.07 -3.18
CA ASN A 4 12.63 -5.50 -4.10
C ASN A 4 12.28 -5.41 -5.59
N GLY A 5 10.98 -5.32 -5.92
CA GLY A 5 10.52 -5.29 -7.31
C GLY A 5 10.02 -3.93 -7.78
N ILE A 6 9.11 -3.32 -7.04
CA ILE A 6 8.42 -2.10 -7.48
C ILE A 6 9.20 -0.83 -7.10
N LEU A 7 9.59 -0.72 -5.84
CA LEU A 7 10.19 0.51 -5.32
C LEU A 7 11.56 0.88 -5.89
N PRO A 8 12.45 -0.06 -6.26
CA PRO A 8 13.74 0.30 -6.86
C PRO A 8 13.64 1.16 -8.12
N HIS A 9 12.52 1.09 -8.82
CA HIS A 9 12.26 1.92 -10.00
C HIS A 9 11.79 3.34 -9.68
N ARG A 10 11.72 3.70 -8.38
CA ARG A 10 11.27 4.99 -7.87
C ARG A 10 12.40 5.77 -7.19
N GLU A 11 13.59 5.73 -7.76
CA GLU A 11 14.84 6.25 -7.16
C GLU A 11 14.81 7.74 -6.79
N TYR A 12 13.93 8.50 -7.45
CA TYR A 12 13.87 9.96 -7.28
C TYR A 12 12.79 10.44 -6.30
N LYS A 13 12.03 9.54 -5.70
CA LYS A 13 10.96 9.88 -4.77
C LYS A 13 11.27 9.41 -3.36
N ASN A 14 10.86 10.19 -2.38
CA ASN A 14 10.82 9.72 -1.01
C ASN A 14 9.77 8.61 -0.86
N VAL A 15 10.08 7.60 -0.09
CA VAL A 15 9.20 6.46 0.16
C VAL A 15 8.85 6.39 1.64
N LEU A 16 7.58 6.42 1.99
CA LEU A 16 7.11 6.11 3.33
C LEU A 16 6.44 4.74 3.35
N ILE A 17 6.93 3.84 4.19
CA ILE A 17 6.34 2.52 4.43
C ILE A 17 5.60 2.57 5.77
N ILE A 18 4.29 2.31 5.73
CA ILE A 18 3.44 2.21 6.92
C ILE A 18 3.17 0.73 7.16
N ASP A 19 3.94 0.16 8.09
CA ASP A 19 3.79 -1.20 8.56
C ASP A 19 3.04 -1.19 9.88
N VAL A 20 1.72 -1.44 9.83
CA VAL A 20 0.87 -1.39 11.01
C VAL A 20 1.17 -2.51 12.00
N LYS A 21 1.59 -3.67 11.50
CA LYS A 21 1.95 -4.82 12.34
C LYS A 21 3.32 -4.64 13.02
N GLY A 22 4.25 -3.97 12.34
CA GLY A 22 5.56 -3.64 12.87
C GLY A 22 6.54 -4.82 12.95
N ASP A 23 6.24 -5.95 12.30
CA ASP A 23 6.99 -7.19 12.37
C ASP A 23 7.42 -7.76 11.01
N ASP A 24 7.25 -7.00 9.93
CA ASP A 24 7.66 -7.44 8.61
C ASP A 24 9.19 -7.58 8.51
N LYS A 25 9.65 -8.82 8.61
CA LYS A 25 11.08 -9.16 8.52
C LYS A 25 11.66 -8.85 7.14
N THR A 26 10.86 -8.94 6.09
CA THR A 26 11.30 -8.65 4.72
C THR A 26 11.74 -7.20 4.56
N LEU A 27 11.08 -6.29 5.23
CA LEU A 27 11.46 -4.88 5.25
C LEU A 27 12.78 -4.65 6.01
N LEU A 28 13.07 -5.47 7.00
CA LEU A 28 14.31 -5.39 7.79
C LEU A 28 15.50 -6.02 7.04
N GLU A 29 15.26 -7.03 6.19
CA GLU A 29 16.29 -7.81 5.51
C GLU A 29 16.73 -7.21 4.16
N THR A 30 16.07 -6.19 3.67
CA THR A 30 16.34 -5.63 2.32
C THR A 30 17.70 -4.94 2.18
N GLY A 31 18.44 -4.79 3.25
CA GLY A 31 19.77 -4.13 3.24
C GLY A 31 19.76 -2.65 2.88
N LYS A 32 18.60 -2.10 2.52
CA LYS A 32 18.44 -0.67 2.25
C LYS A 32 18.20 0.07 3.56
N PRO A 33 18.86 1.20 3.79
CA PRO A 33 18.61 1.99 4.97
C PRO A 33 17.17 2.47 4.96
N ILE A 34 16.37 1.99 5.91
CA ILE A 34 15.02 2.47 6.15
C ILE A 34 15.08 3.25 7.45
N ALA A 35 14.95 4.56 7.38
CA ALA A 35 14.90 5.39 8.57
C ALA A 35 13.66 4.99 9.38
N LYS A 36 13.88 4.64 10.64
CA LYS A 36 12.79 4.38 11.58
C LYS A 36 12.42 5.71 12.22
N ILE A 37 11.21 6.17 12.00
CA ILE A 37 10.69 7.30 12.73
C ILE A 37 10.54 6.87 14.19
N PRO A 38 11.28 7.45 15.15
CA PRO A 38 11.26 6.98 16.52
C PRO A 38 9.89 7.20 17.15
N LYS A 39 9.44 6.25 17.97
CA LYS A 39 8.18 6.34 18.73
C LYS A 39 8.16 7.49 19.75
N ARG A 40 9.34 7.99 20.14
CA ARG A 40 9.50 9.06 21.13
C ARG A 40 10.52 10.08 20.63
N GLY A 41 10.31 11.36 20.94
CA GLY A 41 11.26 12.42 20.67
C GLY A 41 10.84 13.46 19.65
N PHE A 42 10.00 13.09 18.68
CA PHE A 42 9.39 14.03 17.75
C PHE A 42 7.92 14.21 18.07
N ARG A 43 7.45 15.43 18.11
CA ARG A 43 6.04 15.73 18.37
C ARG A 43 5.18 15.41 17.15
N THR A 44 5.73 15.64 15.97
CA THR A 44 5.03 15.44 14.70
C THR A 44 5.94 14.76 13.68
N PHE A 45 5.34 14.23 12.62
CA PHE A 45 6.07 13.73 11.46
C PHE A 45 6.88 14.85 10.79
N ASN A 46 6.35 16.06 10.74
CA ASN A 46 7.01 17.24 10.22
C ASN A 46 8.29 17.60 10.99
N ASP A 47 8.23 17.57 12.33
CA ASP A 47 9.41 17.85 13.17
C ASP A 47 10.55 16.90 12.86
N TRP A 48 10.22 15.61 12.70
CA TRP A 48 11.17 14.59 12.33
C TRP A 48 11.73 14.81 10.92
N LEU A 49 10.85 15.02 9.93
CA LEU A 49 11.25 15.21 8.53
C LEU A 49 12.19 16.41 8.37
N SER A 50 11.94 17.48 9.11
CA SER A 50 12.77 18.69 9.11
C SER A 50 14.13 18.51 9.77
N SER A 51 14.28 17.51 10.65
CA SER A 51 15.52 17.24 11.38
C SER A 51 16.50 16.35 10.62
N GLU A 52 16.02 15.56 9.65
CA GLU A 52 16.84 14.62 8.87
C GLU A 52 17.68 15.33 7.81
N LYS A 53 19.02 15.14 7.86
CA LYS A 53 19.98 15.64 6.88
C LYS A 53 21.19 14.71 6.79
N PRO A 54 21.56 14.16 5.61
CA PRO A 54 20.78 14.13 4.38
C PRO A 54 19.58 13.22 4.53
N ARG A 55 18.53 13.46 3.76
CA ARG A 55 17.36 12.61 3.75
C ARG A 55 17.69 11.29 3.07
N GLU A 56 17.39 10.21 3.76
CA GLU A 56 17.30 8.92 3.11
C GLU A 56 16.01 8.89 2.30
N HIS A 57 16.05 8.20 1.16
CA HIS A 57 14.87 8.15 0.29
C HIS A 57 13.78 7.21 0.80
N TRP A 58 14.09 6.35 1.77
CA TRP A 58 13.17 5.31 2.26
C TRP A 58 13.00 5.40 3.76
N TYR A 59 11.75 5.48 4.20
CA TYR A 59 11.38 5.65 5.60
C TYR A 59 10.35 4.60 6.00
N ARG A 60 10.47 4.05 7.20
CA ARG A 60 9.48 3.17 7.79
C ARG A 60 8.89 3.83 9.03
N LEU A 61 7.57 4.02 9.03
CA LEU A 61 6.86 4.55 10.18
C LEU A 61 6.64 3.44 11.22
N ASN A 62 7.32 3.54 12.37
CA ASN A 62 7.03 2.69 13.51
C ASN A 62 5.69 3.12 14.12
N VAL A 63 4.63 2.39 13.81
CA VAL A 63 3.30 2.70 14.30
C VAL A 63 3.21 2.47 15.81
N HIS A 64 2.61 3.41 16.52
CA HIS A 64 2.47 3.36 17.97
C HIS A 64 1.59 2.18 18.39
N SER A 65 1.87 1.56 19.55
CA SER A 65 1.07 0.43 20.06
C SER A 65 -0.32 0.82 20.56
N ASP A 66 -0.50 2.04 21.03
CA ASP A 66 -1.82 2.61 21.35
C ASP A 66 -2.52 3.07 20.08
N TRP A 67 -3.76 2.64 19.88
CA TRP A 67 -4.51 2.90 18.64
C TRP A 67 -4.82 4.37 18.38
N ASN A 68 -5.09 5.16 19.40
CA ASN A 68 -5.37 6.59 19.23
C ASN A 68 -4.10 7.35 18.87
N ALA A 69 -3.00 7.04 19.54
CA ALA A 69 -1.70 7.59 19.21
C ALA A 69 -1.24 7.18 17.81
N ALA A 70 -1.45 5.91 17.42
CA ALA A 70 -1.17 5.40 16.08
C ALA A 70 -1.98 6.12 15.01
N ARG A 71 -3.29 6.28 15.23
CA ARG A 71 -4.18 7.02 14.33
C ARG A 71 -3.70 8.45 14.09
N ASN A 72 -3.37 9.16 15.17
CA ASN A 72 -2.87 10.54 15.07
C ASN A 72 -1.53 10.58 14.33
N GLN A 73 -0.60 9.70 14.67
CA GLN A 73 0.72 9.62 14.06
C GLN A 73 0.64 9.35 12.55
N VAL A 74 -0.10 8.32 12.15
CA VAL A 74 -0.26 7.95 10.74
C VAL A 74 -1.05 9.01 9.99
N GLY A 75 -2.13 9.54 10.60
CA GLY A 75 -2.93 10.60 10.00
C GLY A 75 -2.14 11.87 9.72
N GLN A 76 -1.29 12.30 10.66
CA GLN A 76 -0.37 13.43 10.45
C GLN A 76 0.65 13.14 9.35
N ALA A 77 1.24 11.95 9.32
CA ALA A 77 2.19 11.59 8.28
C ALA A 77 1.56 11.63 6.88
N LEU A 78 0.35 11.07 6.73
CA LEU A 78 -0.39 11.12 5.46
C LEU A 78 -0.72 12.56 5.05
N GLN A 79 -1.15 13.40 6.00
CA GLN A 79 -1.45 14.80 5.74
C GLN A 79 -0.21 15.58 5.24
N THR A 80 0.91 15.40 5.93
CA THR A 80 2.18 16.05 5.56
C THR A 80 2.63 15.64 4.16
N ILE A 81 2.59 14.34 3.86
CA ILE A 81 2.94 13.82 2.53
C ILE A 81 2.01 14.40 1.46
N TYR A 82 0.73 14.50 1.78
CA TYR A 82 -0.24 15.09 0.84
C TYR A 82 0.07 16.56 0.56
N GLU A 83 0.48 17.31 1.56
CA GLU A 83 0.84 18.73 1.42
C GLU A 83 2.17 18.93 0.68
N GLU A 84 3.16 18.09 0.92
CA GLU A 84 4.46 18.16 0.24
C GLU A 84 4.41 17.72 -1.23
N GLY A 85 3.71 16.61 -1.53
CA GLY A 85 3.75 15.96 -2.84
C GLY A 85 5.05 15.17 -3.11
N ASP A 86 5.12 14.49 -4.25
CA ASP A 86 6.29 13.73 -4.75
C ASP A 86 6.79 12.61 -3.81
N TRP A 87 5.84 11.87 -3.22
CA TRP A 87 6.11 10.73 -2.38
C TRP A 87 5.56 9.42 -2.97
N VAL A 88 6.18 8.30 -2.59
CA VAL A 88 5.58 6.97 -2.68
C VAL A 88 5.15 6.54 -1.29
N VAL A 89 3.88 6.18 -1.12
CA VAL A 89 3.34 5.69 0.14
C VAL A 89 3.02 4.21 0.00
N VAL A 90 3.63 3.39 0.86
CA VAL A 90 3.40 1.95 0.91
C VAL A 90 2.56 1.62 2.13
N LEU A 91 1.40 1.03 1.90
CA LEU A 91 0.45 0.57 2.92
C LEU A 91 0.51 -0.95 2.98
N ASP A 92 1.19 -1.51 3.98
CA ASP A 92 1.41 -2.96 4.08
C ASP A 92 0.10 -3.73 4.35
N GLU A 93 -0.79 -3.21 5.15
CA GLU A 93 -2.11 -3.81 5.38
C GLU A 93 -3.19 -2.73 5.35
N THR A 94 -3.75 -2.50 4.17
CA THR A 94 -4.74 -1.45 3.93
C THR A 94 -5.98 -1.58 4.81
N ARG A 95 -6.43 -2.81 5.10
CA ARG A 95 -7.57 -3.07 5.96
C ARG A 95 -7.37 -2.52 7.36
N ALA A 96 -6.19 -2.71 7.95
CA ALA A 96 -5.87 -2.19 9.27
C ALA A 96 -5.87 -0.65 9.35
N LEU A 97 -5.72 0.02 8.21
CA LEU A 97 -5.80 1.48 8.12
C LEU A 97 -7.22 1.99 7.90
N THR A 98 -8.05 1.30 7.14
CA THR A 98 -9.30 1.84 6.58
C THR A 98 -10.58 1.23 7.12
N GLU A 99 -10.56 0.03 7.70
CA GLU A 99 -11.75 -0.66 8.20
C GLU A 99 -12.35 0.07 9.41
N THR A 100 -13.68 0.12 9.50
CA THR A 100 -14.37 0.80 10.60
C THR A 100 -14.93 -0.16 11.65
N ARG A 101 -15.06 -1.45 11.33
CA ARG A 101 -15.74 -2.45 12.16
C ARG A 101 -14.83 -3.32 13.02
N ILE A 102 -13.55 -3.24 12.81
CA ILE A 102 -12.52 -3.99 13.54
C ILE A 102 -11.52 -3.00 14.15
N PRO A 103 -10.67 -3.45 15.08
CA PRO A 103 -9.54 -2.63 15.50
C PRO A 103 -8.72 -2.20 14.29
N SER A 104 -8.83 -0.94 13.92
CA SER A 104 -8.12 -0.31 12.82
C SER A 104 -7.89 1.17 13.13
N LEU A 105 -7.07 1.82 12.34
CA LEU A 105 -6.79 3.23 12.54
C LEU A 105 -7.92 4.14 12.03
N ASN A 106 -8.89 3.60 11.30
CA ASN A 106 -10.03 4.35 10.75
C ASN A 106 -9.60 5.62 9.99
N LEU A 107 -8.62 5.48 9.11
CA LEU A 107 -8.04 6.53 8.27
C LEU A 107 -8.53 6.43 6.81
N GLY A 108 -9.65 5.76 6.58
CA GLY A 108 -10.23 5.59 5.25
C GLY A 108 -10.29 6.88 4.43
N PRO A 109 -10.86 7.99 4.95
CA PRO A 109 -10.92 9.25 4.22
C PRO A 109 -9.56 9.81 3.80
N GLN A 110 -8.56 9.75 4.69
CA GLN A 110 -7.20 10.24 4.41
C GLN A 110 -6.51 9.39 3.33
N VAL A 111 -6.60 8.07 3.45
CA VAL A 111 -6.03 7.15 2.46
C VAL A 111 -6.76 7.32 1.11
N GLU A 112 -8.08 7.46 1.11
CA GLU A 112 -8.86 7.68 -0.11
C GLU A 112 -8.51 9.01 -0.78
N GLN A 113 -8.29 10.07 -0.01
CA GLN A 113 -7.83 11.36 -0.54
C GLN A 113 -6.50 11.23 -1.28
N MET A 114 -5.53 10.49 -0.71
CA MET A 114 -4.26 10.24 -1.37
C MET A 114 -4.44 9.41 -2.64
N TRP A 115 -5.33 8.42 -2.60
CA TRP A 115 -5.60 7.55 -3.73
C TRP A 115 -6.24 8.28 -4.92
N ILE A 116 -7.24 9.12 -4.64
CA ILE A 116 -8.01 9.83 -5.67
C ILE A 116 -7.27 11.08 -6.16
N ARG A 117 -6.64 11.83 -5.25
CA ARG A 117 -6.09 13.16 -5.53
C ARG A 117 -4.56 13.21 -5.53
N GLY A 118 -3.90 12.18 -5.05
CA GLY A 118 -2.44 12.17 -4.90
C GLY A 118 -1.70 12.27 -6.22
N ARG A 119 -2.26 11.71 -7.30
CA ARG A 119 -1.63 11.74 -8.63
C ARG A 119 -1.30 13.16 -9.10
N SER A 120 -2.19 14.12 -8.92
CA SER A 120 -1.97 15.53 -9.30
C SER A 120 -0.87 16.22 -8.48
N ARG A 121 -0.46 15.59 -7.37
CA ARG A 121 0.61 16.05 -6.48
C ARG A 121 1.87 15.18 -6.57
N GLY A 122 1.99 14.33 -7.60
CA GLY A 122 3.13 13.43 -7.76
C GLY A 122 3.16 12.27 -6.75
N ILE A 123 2.09 12.04 -5.98
CA ILE A 123 2.03 10.96 -4.99
C ILE A 123 1.63 9.65 -5.67
N GLU A 124 2.39 8.60 -5.38
CA GLU A 124 2.08 7.23 -5.76
C GLU A 124 1.71 6.42 -4.52
N VAL A 125 0.69 5.58 -4.61
CA VAL A 125 0.27 4.72 -3.51
C VAL A 125 0.41 3.26 -3.92
N VAL A 126 1.11 2.49 -3.10
CA VAL A 126 1.20 1.04 -3.21
C VAL A 126 0.52 0.44 -1.99
N ALA A 127 -0.56 -0.29 -2.20
CA ALA A 127 -1.35 -0.86 -1.12
C ALA A 127 -1.38 -2.38 -1.21
N ALA A 128 -1.18 -3.05 -0.09
CA ALA A 128 -1.37 -4.48 0.05
C ALA A 128 -2.55 -4.78 0.95
N THR A 129 -3.21 -5.90 0.72
CA THR A 129 -4.27 -6.43 1.59
C THR A 129 -4.38 -7.94 1.45
N GLN A 130 -4.68 -8.61 2.54
CA GLN A 130 -5.01 -10.03 2.56
C GLN A 130 -6.51 -10.29 2.35
N GLY A 131 -7.35 -9.25 2.43
CA GLY A 131 -8.80 -9.36 2.32
C GLY A 131 -9.40 -8.39 1.30
N PRO A 132 -9.41 -8.74 0.01
CA PRO A 132 -9.92 -7.86 -1.05
C PRO A 132 -11.31 -7.31 -0.79
N ARG A 133 -12.20 -8.10 -0.21
CA ARG A 133 -13.59 -7.71 0.09
C ARG A 133 -13.72 -6.52 1.07
N TRP A 134 -12.71 -6.27 1.88
CA TRP A 134 -12.72 -5.23 2.92
C TRP A 134 -12.15 -3.90 2.46
N VAL A 135 -11.53 -3.86 1.28
CA VAL A 135 -10.94 -2.63 0.73
C VAL A 135 -12.02 -1.84 -0.03
N PRO A 136 -12.11 -0.52 0.13
CA PRO A 136 -13.05 0.31 -0.62
C PRO A 136 -12.92 0.13 -2.14
N ARG A 137 -14.07 0.16 -2.84
CA ARG A 137 -14.10 -0.01 -4.29
C ARG A 137 -13.24 1.02 -5.02
N SER A 138 -13.25 2.27 -4.56
CA SER A 138 -12.47 3.37 -5.12
C SER A 138 -10.98 3.04 -5.26
N PHE A 139 -10.42 2.22 -4.36
CA PHE A 139 -9.00 1.85 -4.42
C PHE A 139 -8.70 0.94 -5.61
N TYR A 140 -9.60 0.04 -5.94
CA TYR A 140 -9.46 -0.79 -7.12
C TYR A 140 -9.72 -0.03 -8.41
N ASP A 141 -10.77 0.79 -8.42
CA ASP A 141 -11.16 1.56 -9.61
C ASP A 141 -10.09 2.56 -10.02
N GLN A 142 -9.33 3.09 -9.07
CA GLN A 142 -8.24 4.04 -9.32
C GLN A 142 -6.86 3.39 -9.46
N ALA A 143 -6.71 2.13 -9.05
CA ALA A 143 -5.44 1.44 -9.18
C ALA A 143 -5.13 1.13 -10.65
N GLN A 144 -3.94 1.51 -11.08
CA GLN A 144 -3.45 1.24 -12.42
C GLN A 144 -2.99 -0.20 -12.58
N PHE A 145 -2.38 -0.75 -11.54
CA PHE A 145 -1.81 -2.08 -11.53
C PHE A 145 -2.35 -2.91 -10.38
N HIS A 146 -2.63 -4.19 -10.64
CA HIS A 146 -2.97 -5.14 -9.59
C HIS A 146 -2.06 -6.37 -9.66
N TRP A 147 -1.59 -6.82 -8.52
CA TRP A 147 -0.94 -8.11 -8.31
C TRP A 147 -1.83 -8.93 -7.38
N ILE A 148 -2.44 -9.96 -7.90
CA ILE A 148 -3.44 -10.74 -7.20
C ILE A 148 -2.89 -12.15 -6.99
N GLY A 149 -2.62 -12.50 -5.75
CA GLY A 149 -2.21 -13.84 -5.34
C GLY A 149 -3.39 -14.82 -5.29
N THR A 150 -3.18 -15.98 -4.67
CA THR A 150 -4.22 -16.98 -4.46
C THR A 150 -5.38 -16.40 -3.65
N VAL A 151 -6.61 -16.58 -4.14
CA VAL A 151 -7.84 -16.16 -3.47
C VAL A 151 -8.82 -17.32 -3.49
N GLU A 152 -9.07 -17.90 -2.32
CA GLU A 152 -9.93 -19.08 -2.15
C GLU A 152 -11.36 -18.72 -1.79
N ASP A 153 -11.57 -17.66 -1.00
CA ASP A 153 -12.89 -17.29 -0.51
C ASP A 153 -13.79 -16.67 -1.59
N GLU A 154 -15.05 -17.10 -1.61
CA GLU A 154 -16.01 -16.71 -2.65
C GLU A 154 -16.35 -15.20 -2.63
N ASP A 155 -16.41 -14.58 -1.45
CA ASP A 155 -16.73 -13.16 -1.32
C ASP A 155 -15.62 -12.29 -1.93
N SER A 156 -14.36 -12.63 -1.68
CA SER A 156 -13.21 -11.96 -2.30
C SER A 156 -13.18 -12.19 -3.81
N GLN A 157 -13.49 -13.39 -4.28
CA GLN A 157 -13.60 -13.68 -5.71
C GLN A 157 -14.73 -12.90 -6.37
N LYS A 158 -15.90 -12.84 -5.73
CA LYS A 158 -17.01 -12.00 -6.19
C LYS A 158 -16.60 -10.54 -6.28
N ARG A 159 -15.88 -10.06 -5.26
CA ARG A 159 -15.36 -8.68 -5.25
C ARG A 159 -14.40 -8.43 -6.41
N LEU A 160 -13.46 -9.32 -6.67
CA LEU A 160 -12.51 -9.19 -7.78
C LEU A 160 -13.20 -9.21 -9.15
N ARG A 161 -14.30 -9.95 -9.31
CA ARG A 161 -15.14 -9.88 -10.52
C ARG A 161 -15.76 -8.51 -10.73
N GLU A 162 -16.36 -7.96 -9.67
CA GLU A 162 -17.09 -6.70 -9.74
C GLU A 162 -16.19 -5.50 -10.08
N ILE A 163 -14.95 -5.51 -9.59
CA ILE A 163 -14.04 -4.37 -9.67
C ILE A 163 -12.93 -4.53 -10.72
N GLY A 164 -12.56 -5.76 -11.03
CA GLY A 164 -11.36 -6.03 -11.82
C GLY A 164 -11.62 -6.32 -13.29
N GLY A 165 -12.88 -6.41 -13.73
CA GLY A 165 -13.17 -6.93 -15.06
C GLY A 165 -12.62 -8.35 -15.26
N MET A 166 -12.39 -9.07 -14.15
CA MET A 166 -11.86 -10.43 -14.21
C MET A 166 -12.93 -11.38 -14.70
N GLU A 167 -12.66 -12.04 -15.80
CA GLU A 167 -13.52 -13.10 -16.31
C GLU A 167 -13.43 -14.35 -15.43
N ARG A 168 -14.42 -15.22 -15.54
CA ARG A 168 -14.51 -16.43 -14.71
C ARG A 168 -13.26 -17.31 -14.78
N HIS A 169 -12.67 -17.46 -15.95
CA HIS A 169 -11.47 -18.28 -16.13
C HIS A 169 -10.23 -17.70 -15.40
N HIS A 170 -10.11 -16.38 -15.27
CA HIS A 170 -9.05 -15.75 -14.47
C HIS A 170 -9.20 -16.09 -12.98
N LEU A 171 -10.45 -16.18 -12.47
CA LEU A 171 -10.71 -16.54 -11.08
C LEU A 171 -10.40 -18.00 -10.78
N GLU A 172 -10.68 -18.90 -11.73
CA GLU A 172 -10.26 -20.29 -11.58
C GLU A 172 -8.72 -20.41 -11.52
N THR A 173 -8.01 -19.60 -12.30
CA THR A 173 -6.55 -19.51 -12.22
C THR A 173 -6.09 -19.06 -10.83
N LEU A 174 -6.77 -18.07 -10.21
CA LEU A 174 -6.40 -17.60 -8.87
C LEU A 174 -6.49 -18.69 -7.79
N LYS A 175 -7.43 -19.64 -7.92
CA LYS A 175 -7.57 -20.74 -6.97
C LYS A 175 -6.40 -21.73 -7.00
N THR A 176 -5.76 -21.84 -8.15
CA THR A 176 -4.72 -22.85 -8.41
C THR A 176 -3.31 -22.26 -8.47
N LEU A 177 -3.16 -20.96 -8.20
CA LEU A 177 -1.84 -20.32 -8.21
C LEU A 177 -0.91 -20.97 -7.19
N PRO A 178 0.30 -21.36 -7.59
CA PRO A 178 1.31 -21.78 -6.65
C PRO A 178 1.70 -20.62 -5.70
N ARG A 179 2.23 -20.97 -4.54
CA ARG A 179 2.73 -19.99 -3.57
C ARG A 179 3.71 -19.02 -4.23
N TYR A 180 3.60 -17.71 -3.91
CA TYR A 180 4.41 -16.63 -4.49
C TYR A 180 4.19 -16.37 -5.99
N HIS A 181 3.11 -16.89 -6.56
CA HIS A 181 2.69 -16.54 -7.90
C HIS A 181 1.52 -15.53 -7.83
N TYR A 182 1.47 -14.66 -8.82
CA TYR A 182 0.51 -13.55 -8.89
C TYR A 182 -0.02 -13.42 -10.30
N VAL A 183 -1.29 -13.12 -10.42
CA VAL A 183 -1.87 -12.58 -11.63
C VAL A 183 -1.60 -11.08 -11.66
N TYR A 184 -1.00 -10.61 -12.72
CA TYR A 184 -0.75 -9.20 -12.95
C TYR A 184 -1.75 -8.65 -13.95
N THR A 185 -2.42 -7.56 -13.58
CA THR A 185 -3.32 -6.83 -14.46
C THR A 185 -2.89 -5.36 -14.57
N ASP A 186 -3.16 -4.77 -15.71
CA ASP A 186 -2.77 -3.41 -16.07
C ASP A 186 -3.97 -2.74 -16.73
N ARG A 187 -4.31 -1.54 -16.25
CA ARG A 187 -5.39 -0.70 -16.78
C ARG A 187 -4.89 0.40 -17.71
N LEU A 188 -3.60 0.39 -18.05
CA LEU A 188 -3.03 1.32 -19.02
C LEU A 188 -3.45 0.89 -20.44
N GLY A 189 -4.46 1.55 -20.97
CA GLY A 189 -4.85 1.42 -22.36
C GLY A 189 -6.35 1.61 -22.56
N ASP A 190 -6.71 2.05 -23.75
CA ASP A 190 -8.09 2.34 -24.16
C ASP A 190 -9.00 1.09 -24.19
N ASP A 191 -8.41 -0.10 -24.09
CA ASP A 191 -9.10 -1.39 -24.22
C ASP A 191 -9.48 -2.03 -22.87
N GLY A 192 -9.40 -1.30 -21.75
CA GLY A 192 -9.77 -1.80 -20.42
C GLY A 192 -8.67 -2.61 -19.72
N VAL A 193 -9.08 -3.52 -18.81
CA VAL A 193 -8.15 -4.33 -18.01
C VAL A 193 -7.45 -5.36 -18.88
N ARG A 194 -6.11 -5.28 -18.96
CA ARG A 194 -5.29 -6.28 -19.65
C ARG A 194 -4.71 -7.27 -18.65
N PHE A 195 -5.03 -8.54 -18.85
CA PHE A 195 -4.30 -9.63 -18.20
C PHE A 195 -2.91 -9.72 -18.81
N ARG A 196 -1.86 -9.57 -18.00
CA ARG A 196 -0.47 -9.60 -18.47
C ARG A 196 0.26 -10.91 -18.18
N GLY A 197 -0.31 -11.77 -17.35
CA GLY A 197 0.26 -13.08 -17.09
C GLY A 197 0.47 -13.40 -15.61
N ILE A 198 1.10 -14.54 -15.36
CA ILE A 198 1.45 -15.03 -14.03
C ILE A 198 2.93 -14.72 -13.80
N CYS A 199 3.24 -13.97 -12.74
CA CYS A 199 4.61 -13.72 -12.33
C CYS A 199 4.93 -14.46 -11.03
N LYS A 200 6.18 -14.91 -10.91
CA LYS A 200 6.73 -15.49 -9.69
C LYS A 200 7.60 -14.43 -9.01
N CYS A 201 7.37 -14.19 -7.73
CA CYS A 201 8.31 -13.43 -6.92
C CYS A 201 9.42 -14.39 -6.43
N SER A 202 10.64 -14.14 -6.85
CA SER A 202 11.85 -14.78 -6.33
C SER A 202 12.31 -14.07 -5.06
#